data_3795f70089fea6b635e21ac0fc8b7599
#
_entry.id   3795f70089fea6b635e21ac0fc8b7599
#
_cell.length_a   1.000
_cell.length_b   1.000
_cell.length_c   1.000
_cell.angle_alpha   90.00
_cell.angle_beta   90.00
_cell.angle_gamma   90.00
#
_symmetry.space_group_name_H-M   'P 1'
#
loop_
_entity.id
_entity.type
_entity.pdbx_description
1 polymer ?
#
loop_
_entity_poly.entity_id
_entity_poly.type
_entity_poly.pdbx_seq_one_letter_code
_entity_poly.pdbx_strand_id
1 'polypeptide(L)'
;MPFENDGVITWELMVERLNSELANTLGNLVNRTISMSNKYFGGVVENKGVVEPVDEDLKAFALAVPGKVAEKMDKLRVADAMTEVFTLFKRLNKYIDETMPWAPAKDEAKKDRLATVLYNLVEGITMGATLLESFMPETTERILAQLNAEKRTLEDLKTFGLYPSGNKVTEKPEILFARLDLKEVLAKVEELHPKKAEPVEEKKEENVIDIEAKPEITFDDFGKLQFQV
;
A
#
# COMPACT_ATOMS: atom_id res chain seq x y z
N MET A 1 -6.64 -2.62 9.58
CA MET A 1 -6.84 -3.14 10.94
C MET A 1 -7.14 -4.62 10.81
N PRO A 2 -6.58 -5.49 11.64
CA PRO A 2 -6.92 -6.91 11.62
C PRO A 2 -8.37 -7.12 12.09
N PHE A 3 -9.05 -8.12 11.54
CA PHE A 3 -10.42 -8.45 11.97
C PHE A 3 -10.50 -9.02 13.40
N GLU A 4 -9.37 -9.50 13.93
CA GLU A 4 -9.29 -10.23 15.20
C GLU A 4 -9.20 -9.32 16.43
N ASN A 5 -8.88 -8.03 16.24
CA ASN A 5 -8.67 -7.10 17.34
C ASN A 5 -9.25 -5.73 17.06
N ASP A 6 -9.75 -5.08 18.09
CA ASP A 6 -10.11 -3.67 18.03
C ASP A 6 -8.85 -2.83 17.80
N GLY A 7 -9.00 -1.75 17.07
CA GLY A 7 -7.92 -0.82 16.79
C GLY A 7 -8.41 0.62 16.82
N VAL A 8 -7.52 1.51 17.23
CA VAL A 8 -7.79 2.95 17.22
C VAL A 8 -7.30 3.53 15.91
N ILE A 9 -8.15 4.25 15.20
CA ILE A 9 -7.80 5.05 14.03
C ILE A 9 -7.76 6.51 14.47
N THR A 10 -6.59 7.15 14.35
CA THR A 10 -6.42 8.58 14.57
C THR A 10 -6.03 9.27 13.27
N TRP A 11 -6.26 10.56 13.17
CA TRP A 11 -5.85 11.36 12.01
C TRP A 11 -4.33 11.35 11.84
N GLU A 12 -3.58 11.38 12.93
CA GLU A 12 -2.12 11.27 12.95
C GLU A 12 -1.66 9.99 12.29
N LEU A 13 -2.23 8.84 12.71
CA LEU A 13 -1.89 7.55 12.15
C LEU A 13 -2.27 7.46 10.66
N MET A 14 -3.41 8.01 10.27
CA MET A 14 -3.84 8.03 8.86
C MET A 14 -2.88 8.84 8.00
N VAL A 15 -2.53 10.07 8.43
CA VAL A 15 -1.58 10.94 7.71
C VAL A 15 -0.20 10.30 7.64
N GLU A 16 0.28 9.72 8.74
CA GLU A 16 1.56 8.99 8.77
C GLU A 16 1.58 7.84 7.76
N ARG A 17 0.56 6.99 7.76
CA ARG A 17 0.46 5.86 6.84
C ARG A 17 0.34 6.29 5.38
N LEU A 18 -0.49 7.30 5.11
CA LEU A 18 -0.63 7.84 3.76
C LEU A 18 0.71 8.41 3.27
N ASN A 19 1.41 9.15 4.08
CA ASN A 19 2.70 9.73 3.70
C ASN A 19 3.80 8.66 3.55
N SER A 20 3.89 7.70 4.47
CA SER A 20 4.96 6.69 4.46
C SER A 20 4.73 5.59 3.43
N GLU A 21 3.56 5.00 3.38
CA GLU A 21 3.29 3.84 2.53
C GLU A 21 2.84 4.28 1.12
N LEU A 22 1.87 5.20 1.01
CA LEU A 22 1.33 5.58 -0.29
C LEU A 22 2.20 6.61 -1.00
N ALA A 23 2.50 7.76 -0.38
CA ALA A 23 3.26 8.80 -1.05
C ALA A 23 4.74 8.43 -1.21
N ASN A 24 5.41 7.96 -0.13
CA ASN A 24 6.84 7.66 -0.18
C ASN A 24 7.14 6.29 -0.80
N THR A 25 6.47 5.23 -0.39
CA THR A 25 6.79 3.89 -0.88
C THR A 25 6.29 3.69 -2.31
N LEU A 26 5.00 3.89 -2.56
CA LEU A 26 4.41 3.61 -3.88
C LEU A 26 4.53 4.80 -4.85
N GLY A 27 4.04 5.97 -4.45
CA GLY A 27 4.02 7.15 -5.32
C GLY A 27 5.41 7.59 -5.77
N ASN A 28 6.36 7.64 -4.84
CA ASN A 28 7.74 7.99 -5.15
C ASN A 28 8.43 6.93 -6.03
N LEU A 29 8.16 5.62 -5.81
CA LEU A 29 8.71 4.55 -6.64
C LEU A 29 8.30 4.72 -8.10
N VAL A 30 7.00 4.87 -8.36
CA VAL A 30 6.45 5.04 -9.73
C VAL A 30 7.03 6.30 -10.37
N ASN A 31 6.98 7.44 -9.67
CA ASN A 31 7.48 8.72 -10.17
C ASN A 31 8.98 8.65 -10.50
N ARG A 32 9.82 8.11 -9.60
CA ARG A 32 11.27 7.99 -9.82
C ARG A 32 11.57 7.08 -11.02
N THR A 33 10.88 5.97 -11.15
CA THR A 33 11.08 5.03 -12.25
C THR A 33 10.77 5.68 -13.60
N ILE A 34 9.61 6.34 -13.72
CA ILE A 34 9.21 7.06 -14.94
C ILE A 34 10.16 8.23 -15.23
N SER A 35 10.52 9.01 -14.21
CA SER A 35 11.45 10.14 -14.37
C SER A 35 12.83 9.72 -14.83
N MET A 36 13.34 8.59 -14.32
CA MET A 36 14.62 8.03 -14.78
C MET A 36 14.51 7.48 -16.22
N SER A 37 13.43 6.79 -16.57
CA SER A 37 13.19 6.31 -17.94
C SER A 37 13.13 7.47 -18.92
N ASN A 38 12.43 8.54 -18.61
CA ASN A 38 12.38 9.74 -19.44
C ASN A 38 13.76 10.41 -19.55
N LYS A 39 14.46 10.58 -18.45
CA LYS A 39 15.75 11.27 -18.40
C LYS A 39 16.83 10.57 -19.21
N TYR A 40 16.91 9.25 -19.13
CA TYR A 40 18.02 8.49 -19.70
C TYR A 40 17.71 7.87 -21.07
N PHE A 41 16.43 7.56 -21.34
CA PHE A 41 16.02 6.84 -22.54
C PHE A 41 14.80 7.48 -23.24
N GLY A 42 14.47 8.74 -22.96
CA GLY A 42 13.33 9.42 -23.58
C GLY A 42 11.99 8.71 -23.30
N GLY A 43 11.90 8.00 -22.19
CA GLY A 43 10.73 7.23 -21.76
C GLY A 43 10.66 5.80 -22.30
N VAL A 44 11.54 5.41 -23.21
CA VAL A 44 11.56 4.04 -23.74
C VAL A 44 12.14 3.08 -22.73
N VAL A 45 11.45 1.97 -22.50
CA VAL A 45 11.83 0.92 -21.54
C VAL A 45 12.18 -0.35 -22.33
N GLU A 46 13.45 -0.70 -22.34
CA GLU A 46 13.95 -1.86 -23.07
C GLU A 46 14.66 -2.86 -22.14
N ASN A 47 14.40 -4.14 -22.37
CA ASN A 47 15.18 -5.19 -21.74
C ASN A 47 16.42 -5.51 -22.59
N LYS A 48 17.58 -5.09 -22.13
CA LYS A 48 18.87 -5.37 -22.81
C LYS A 48 19.52 -6.67 -22.35
N GLY A 49 18.93 -7.38 -21.37
CA GLY A 49 19.41 -8.68 -20.92
C GLY A 49 20.75 -8.67 -20.16
N VAL A 50 21.21 -7.50 -19.71
CA VAL A 50 22.41 -7.40 -18.88
C VAL A 50 22.03 -7.68 -17.43
N VAL A 51 22.15 -8.95 -17.02
CA VAL A 51 21.66 -9.47 -15.75
C VAL A 51 22.77 -9.55 -14.72
N GLU A 52 22.47 -9.17 -13.48
CA GLU A 52 23.33 -9.33 -12.30
C GLU A 52 22.58 -10.15 -11.22
N PRO A 53 23.28 -10.72 -10.20
CA PRO A 53 22.65 -11.53 -9.17
C PRO A 53 21.48 -10.83 -8.46
N VAL A 54 21.56 -9.52 -8.23
CA VAL A 54 20.50 -8.72 -7.60
C VAL A 54 19.19 -8.72 -8.42
N ASP A 55 19.27 -8.92 -9.73
CA ASP A 55 18.09 -9.02 -10.60
C ASP A 55 17.36 -10.35 -10.40
N GLU A 56 18.11 -11.44 -10.27
CA GLU A 56 17.54 -12.76 -10.02
C GLU A 56 16.89 -12.82 -8.64
N ASP A 57 17.51 -12.18 -7.63
CA ASP A 57 16.91 -12.02 -6.30
C ASP A 57 15.59 -11.22 -6.35
N LEU A 58 15.56 -10.14 -7.14
CA LEU A 58 14.34 -9.36 -7.33
C LEU A 58 13.25 -10.19 -8.03
N LYS A 59 13.59 -10.88 -9.12
CA LYS A 59 12.64 -11.73 -9.85
C LYS A 59 12.05 -12.83 -8.97
N ALA A 60 12.91 -13.55 -8.25
CA ALA A 60 12.49 -14.60 -7.33
C ALA A 60 11.53 -14.04 -6.25
N PHE A 61 11.87 -12.88 -5.70
CA PHE A 61 11.01 -12.21 -4.73
C PHE A 61 9.66 -11.84 -5.33
N ALA A 62 9.65 -11.18 -6.51
CA ALA A 62 8.42 -10.75 -7.17
C ALA A 62 7.48 -11.93 -7.49
N LEU A 63 8.04 -13.04 -7.99
CA LEU A 63 7.28 -14.25 -8.31
C LEU A 63 6.71 -14.97 -7.09
N ALA A 64 7.31 -14.77 -5.91
CA ALA A 64 6.81 -15.37 -4.66
C ALA A 64 5.65 -14.60 -4.03
N VAL A 65 5.50 -13.30 -4.30
CA VAL A 65 4.50 -12.43 -3.65
C VAL A 65 3.06 -12.85 -3.98
N PRO A 66 2.66 -13.17 -5.24
CA PRO A 66 1.29 -13.56 -5.55
C PRO A 66 0.79 -14.75 -4.69
N GLY A 67 1.63 -15.76 -4.49
CA GLY A 67 1.29 -16.91 -3.64
C GLY A 67 1.07 -16.52 -2.18
N LYS A 68 1.88 -15.62 -1.65
CA LYS A 68 1.72 -15.10 -0.27
C LYS A 68 0.45 -14.29 -0.12
N VAL A 69 0.13 -13.44 -1.10
CA VAL A 69 -1.12 -12.67 -1.12
C VAL A 69 -2.32 -13.61 -1.13
N ALA A 70 -2.33 -14.61 -2.03
CA ALA A 70 -3.40 -15.60 -2.10
C ALA A 70 -3.59 -16.35 -0.78
N GLU A 71 -2.50 -16.82 -0.15
CA GLU A 71 -2.56 -17.50 1.15
C GLU A 71 -3.22 -16.63 2.25
N LYS A 72 -2.92 -15.32 2.27
CA LYS A 72 -3.54 -14.40 3.23
C LYS A 72 -5.00 -14.15 2.92
N MET A 73 -5.34 -13.99 1.63
CA MET A 73 -6.72 -13.79 1.18
C MET A 73 -7.60 -15.01 1.48
N ASP A 74 -7.11 -16.24 1.25
CA ASP A 74 -7.80 -17.47 1.59
C ASP A 74 -8.15 -17.58 3.08
N LYS A 75 -7.34 -16.96 3.93
CA LYS A 75 -7.55 -16.87 5.38
C LYS A 75 -8.32 -15.61 5.80
N LEU A 76 -8.87 -14.84 4.87
CA LEU A 76 -9.56 -13.56 5.09
C LEU A 76 -8.71 -12.49 5.79
N ARG A 77 -7.37 -12.62 5.74
CA ARG A 77 -6.42 -11.68 6.34
C ARG A 77 -6.07 -10.55 5.35
N VAL A 78 -7.08 -9.76 5.01
CA VAL A 78 -6.99 -8.71 3.98
C VAL A 78 -5.88 -7.68 4.24
N ALA A 79 -5.72 -7.22 5.48
CA ALA A 79 -4.67 -6.28 5.86
C ALA A 79 -3.26 -6.86 5.66
N ASP A 80 -3.08 -8.15 5.95
CA ASP A 80 -1.80 -8.83 5.75
C ASP A 80 -1.54 -9.07 4.26
N ALA A 81 -2.58 -9.42 3.48
CA ALA A 81 -2.46 -9.55 2.03
C ALA A 81 -2.00 -8.24 1.38
N MET A 82 -2.58 -7.10 1.77
CA MET A 82 -2.13 -5.78 1.33
C MET A 82 -0.68 -5.51 1.76
N THR A 83 -0.30 -5.90 2.97
CA THR A 83 1.07 -5.76 3.46
C THR A 83 2.05 -6.54 2.57
N GLU A 84 1.71 -7.77 2.14
CA GLU A 84 2.54 -8.54 1.21
C GLU A 84 2.72 -7.81 -0.14
N VAL A 85 1.67 -7.18 -0.69
CA VAL A 85 1.81 -6.36 -1.90
C VAL A 85 2.81 -5.22 -1.68
N PHE A 86 2.72 -4.52 -0.54
CA PHE A 86 3.64 -3.43 -0.22
C PHE A 86 5.08 -3.89 0.05
N THR A 87 5.30 -5.16 0.43
CA THR A 87 6.67 -5.72 0.51
C THR A 87 7.34 -5.72 -0.86
N LEU A 88 6.58 -5.96 -1.95
CA LEU A 88 7.13 -5.88 -3.31
C LEU A 88 7.56 -4.45 -3.65
N PHE A 89 6.74 -3.44 -3.36
CA PHE A 89 7.13 -2.04 -3.61
C PHE A 89 8.34 -1.62 -2.77
N LYS A 90 8.45 -2.08 -1.52
CA LYS A 90 9.63 -1.87 -0.68
C LYS A 90 10.87 -2.57 -1.26
N ARG A 91 10.72 -3.79 -1.78
CA ARG A 91 11.82 -4.51 -2.45
C ARG A 91 12.29 -3.78 -3.71
N LEU A 92 11.37 -3.22 -4.50
CA LEU A 92 11.70 -2.42 -5.69
C LEU A 92 12.43 -1.12 -5.32
N ASN A 93 12.01 -0.42 -4.27
CA ASN A 93 12.77 0.74 -3.77
C ASN A 93 14.18 0.34 -3.33
N LYS A 94 14.31 -0.77 -2.60
CA LYS A 94 15.62 -1.31 -2.21
C LYS A 94 16.48 -1.66 -3.43
N TYR A 95 15.87 -2.22 -4.48
CA TYR A 95 16.56 -2.53 -5.73
C TYR A 95 17.10 -1.26 -6.44
N ILE A 96 16.39 -0.14 -6.37
CA ILE A 96 16.92 1.16 -6.84
C ILE A 96 18.15 1.55 -6.04
N ASP A 97 18.15 1.35 -4.72
CA ASP A 97 19.27 1.73 -3.87
C ASP A 97 20.48 0.78 -4.06
N GLU A 98 20.25 -0.50 -4.32
CA GLU A 98 21.27 -1.50 -4.60
C GLU A 98 21.93 -1.27 -5.97
N THR A 99 21.15 -0.96 -6.99
CA THR A 99 21.63 -0.79 -8.38
C THR A 99 22.13 0.61 -8.68
N MET A 100 21.76 1.60 -7.85
CA MET A 100 22.16 3.02 -7.99
C MET A 100 22.10 3.52 -9.45
N PRO A 101 20.95 3.50 -10.13
CA PRO A 101 20.83 3.71 -11.58
C PRO A 101 21.41 5.04 -12.07
N TRP A 102 21.63 6.00 -11.20
CA TRP A 102 22.29 7.27 -11.52
C TRP A 102 23.81 7.15 -11.71
N ALA A 103 24.45 6.10 -11.20
CA ALA A 103 25.89 5.88 -11.36
C ALA A 103 26.24 5.34 -12.77
N PRO A 104 25.60 4.25 -13.27
CA PRO A 104 25.83 3.80 -14.64
C PRO A 104 25.35 4.79 -15.71
N ALA A 105 24.41 5.69 -15.38
CA ALA A 105 23.93 6.68 -16.35
C ALA A 105 25.01 7.65 -16.88
N LYS A 106 26.15 7.75 -16.22
CA LYS A 106 27.29 8.58 -16.63
C LYS A 106 28.28 7.84 -17.55
N ASP A 107 28.13 6.54 -17.67
CA ASP A 107 29.02 5.66 -18.42
C ASP A 107 28.27 5.02 -19.59
N GLU A 108 28.63 5.39 -20.80
CA GLU A 108 27.99 4.86 -22.02
C GLU A 108 28.06 3.34 -22.10
N ALA A 109 29.16 2.73 -21.61
CA ALA A 109 29.34 1.29 -21.60
C ALA A 109 28.36 0.56 -20.64
N LYS A 110 27.74 1.28 -19.71
CA LYS A 110 26.79 0.75 -18.74
C LYS A 110 25.32 1.07 -19.05
N LYS A 111 25.05 1.68 -20.19
CA LYS A 111 23.67 2.03 -20.61
C LYS A 111 22.76 0.81 -20.72
N ASP A 112 23.24 -0.29 -21.27
CA ASP A 112 22.44 -1.51 -21.41
C ASP A 112 22.09 -2.10 -20.04
N ARG A 113 23.01 -2.01 -19.08
CA ARG A 113 22.72 -2.37 -17.68
C ARG A 113 21.63 -1.48 -17.09
N LEU A 114 21.73 -0.17 -17.26
CA LEU A 114 20.71 0.78 -16.80
C LEU A 114 19.34 0.51 -17.41
N ALA A 115 19.29 0.21 -18.73
CA ALA A 115 18.05 -0.14 -19.41
C ALA A 115 17.40 -1.38 -18.79
N THR A 116 18.19 -2.43 -18.52
CA THR A 116 17.72 -3.66 -17.85
C THR A 116 17.19 -3.38 -16.44
N VAL A 117 17.86 -2.52 -15.67
CA VAL A 117 17.40 -2.11 -14.33
C VAL A 117 16.04 -1.41 -14.41
N LEU A 118 15.87 -0.44 -15.31
CA LEU A 118 14.61 0.28 -15.47
C LEU A 118 13.48 -0.64 -15.95
N TYR A 119 13.80 -1.59 -16.86
CA TYR A 119 12.86 -2.61 -17.28
C TYR A 119 12.36 -3.46 -16.10
N ASN A 120 13.28 -3.95 -15.28
CA ASN A 120 12.93 -4.75 -14.09
C ASN A 120 12.06 -3.96 -13.09
N LEU A 121 12.31 -2.66 -12.93
CA LEU A 121 11.49 -1.79 -12.09
C LEU A 121 10.07 -1.64 -12.64
N VAL A 122 9.93 -1.35 -13.94
CA VAL A 122 8.61 -1.21 -14.58
C VAL A 122 7.84 -2.52 -14.53
N GLU A 123 8.52 -3.64 -14.79
CA GLU A 123 7.92 -4.97 -14.69
C GLU A 123 7.41 -5.26 -13.27
N GLY A 124 8.26 -5.05 -12.27
CA GLY A 124 7.88 -5.28 -10.86
C GLY A 124 6.76 -4.37 -10.38
N ILE A 125 6.74 -3.10 -10.82
CA ILE A 125 5.65 -2.18 -10.52
C ILE A 125 4.35 -2.65 -11.17
N THR A 126 4.39 -3.13 -12.42
CA THR A 126 3.22 -3.67 -13.12
C THR A 126 2.65 -4.90 -12.40
N MET A 127 3.50 -5.82 -11.93
CA MET A 127 3.09 -6.96 -11.12
C MET A 127 2.44 -6.52 -9.81
N GLY A 128 3.08 -5.58 -9.10
CA GLY A 128 2.55 -5.04 -7.85
C GLY A 128 1.23 -4.29 -8.04
N ALA A 129 1.08 -3.52 -9.12
CA ALA A 129 -0.15 -2.82 -9.48
C ALA A 129 -1.29 -3.82 -9.75
N THR A 130 -1.01 -4.93 -10.45
CA THR A 130 -1.99 -5.98 -10.68
C THR A 130 -2.51 -6.58 -9.37
N LEU A 131 -1.62 -6.87 -8.41
CA LEU A 131 -2.01 -7.36 -7.07
C LEU A 131 -2.76 -6.31 -6.27
N LEU A 132 -2.44 -5.03 -6.47
CA LEU A 132 -3.07 -3.92 -5.76
C LEU A 132 -4.50 -3.66 -6.24
N GLU A 133 -4.89 -4.12 -7.41
CA GLU A 133 -6.18 -3.83 -8.04
C GLU A 133 -7.38 -4.15 -7.14
N SER A 134 -7.34 -5.28 -6.44
CA SER A 134 -8.42 -5.69 -5.54
C SER A 134 -8.60 -4.76 -4.32
N PHE A 135 -7.59 -3.93 -4.01
CA PHE A 135 -7.59 -3.03 -2.87
C PHE A 135 -7.74 -1.56 -3.29
N MET A 136 -7.14 -1.18 -4.42
CA MET A 136 -7.04 0.20 -4.89
C MET A 136 -7.19 0.27 -6.43
N PRO A 137 -8.38 -0.05 -6.98
CA PRO A 137 -8.57 -0.18 -8.43
C PRO A 137 -8.22 1.10 -9.21
N GLU A 138 -8.69 2.27 -8.78
CA GLU A 138 -8.39 3.55 -9.44
C GLU A 138 -6.89 3.87 -9.45
N THR A 139 -6.18 3.56 -8.36
CA THR A 139 -4.74 3.75 -8.29
C THR A 139 -4.01 2.82 -9.25
N THR A 140 -4.48 1.58 -9.36
CA THR A 140 -3.93 0.60 -10.32
C THR A 140 -4.08 1.09 -11.74
N GLU A 141 -5.26 1.56 -12.14
CA GLU A 141 -5.50 2.11 -13.49
C GLU A 141 -4.56 3.29 -13.79
N ARG A 142 -4.38 4.20 -12.83
CA ARG A 142 -3.46 5.34 -12.96
C ARG A 142 -2.00 4.92 -13.09
N ILE A 143 -1.57 3.88 -12.36
CA ILE A 143 -0.21 3.34 -12.48
C ILE A 143 0.00 2.71 -13.85
N LEU A 144 -0.90 1.82 -14.28
CA LEU A 144 -0.80 1.13 -15.56
C LEU A 144 -0.83 2.11 -16.73
N ALA A 145 -1.71 3.12 -16.69
CA ALA A 145 -1.75 4.17 -17.72
C ALA A 145 -0.44 4.94 -17.82
N GLN A 146 0.19 5.31 -16.70
CA GLN A 146 1.47 6.02 -16.69
C GLN A 146 2.63 5.16 -17.20
N LEU A 147 2.59 3.86 -16.97
CA LEU A 147 3.57 2.91 -17.47
C LEU A 147 3.29 2.45 -18.90
N ASN A 148 2.14 2.83 -19.48
CA ASN A 148 1.65 2.27 -20.74
C ASN A 148 1.66 0.73 -20.72
N ALA A 149 1.20 0.17 -19.61
CA ALA A 149 1.16 -1.25 -19.34
C ALA A 149 -0.28 -1.78 -19.41
N GLU A 150 -0.43 -2.97 -19.95
CA GLU A 150 -1.72 -3.64 -19.97
C GLU A 150 -2.03 -4.30 -18.61
N LYS A 151 -3.31 -4.40 -18.31
CA LYS A 151 -3.82 -5.14 -17.18
C LYS A 151 -3.48 -6.62 -17.33
N ARG A 152 -3.00 -7.24 -16.26
CA ARG A 152 -2.63 -8.65 -16.22
C ARG A 152 -3.65 -9.48 -15.46
N THR A 153 -3.66 -10.77 -15.74
CA THR A 153 -4.36 -11.77 -14.94
C THR A 153 -3.47 -12.26 -13.80
N LEU A 154 -4.05 -12.94 -12.81
CA LEU A 154 -3.27 -13.56 -11.73
C LEU A 154 -2.36 -14.70 -12.26
N GLU A 155 -2.71 -15.31 -13.39
CA GLU A 155 -1.89 -16.33 -14.03
C GLU A 155 -0.61 -15.73 -14.63
N ASP A 156 -0.70 -14.53 -15.22
CA ASP A 156 0.43 -13.81 -15.77
C ASP A 156 1.47 -13.45 -14.70
N LEU A 157 1.06 -13.34 -13.44
CA LEU A 157 1.97 -13.05 -12.32
C LEU A 157 2.92 -14.22 -11.97
N LYS A 158 2.76 -15.38 -12.59
CA LYS A 158 3.69 -16.52 -12.49
C LYS A 158 4.92 -16.34 -13.40
N THR A 159 4.91 -15.32 -14.24
CA THR A 159 6.00 -15.05 -15.19
C THR A 159 6.51 -13.62 -15.01
N PHE A 160 7.81 -13.47 -14.86
CA PHE A 160 8.49 -12.17 -14.84
C PHE A 160 8.99 -11.83 -16.26
N GLY A 161 8.83 -10.55 -16.67
CA GLY A 161 9.34 -10.10 -17.95
C GLY A 161 8.29 -10.05 -19.07
N LEU A 162 7.02 -9.87 -18.72
CA LEU A 162 5.91 -9.74 -19.66
C LEU A 162 5.69 -8.30 -20.14
N TYR A 163 6.31 -7.30 -19.52
CA TYR A 163 6.21 -5.92 -20.00
C TYR A 163 6.84 -5.83 -21.41
N PRO A 164 6.13 -5.25 -22.40
CA PRO A 164 6.65 -5.20 -23.76
C PRO A 164 7.92 -4.34 -23.85
N SER A 165 9.03 -4.97 -24.23
CA SER A 165 10.29 -4.25 -24.45
C SER A 165 10.16 -3.28 -25.61
N GLY A 166 10.57 -2.02 -25.40
CA GLY A 166 10.42 -0.93 -26.36
C GLY A 166 9.19 -0.05 -26.12
N ASN A 167 8.32 -0.40 -25.17
CA ASN A 167 7.22 0.48 -24.77
C ASN A 167 7.73 1.77 -24.15
N LYS A 168 6.92 2.84 -24.32
CA LYS A 168 7.24 4.16 -23.80
C LYS A 168 6.31 4.52 -22.63
N VAL A 169 6.88 4.86 -21.48
CA VAL A 169 6.12 5.39 -20.35
C VAL A 169 5.68 6.83 -20.59
N THR A 170 4.75 7.35 -19.79
CA THR A 170 4.30 8.75 -19.91
C THR A 170 5.48 9.74 -19.81
N GLU A 171 5.41 10.83 -20.54
CA GLU A 171 6.44 11.88 -20.50
C GLU A 171 6.39 12.71 -19.20
N LYS A 172 5.18 12.91 -18.70
CA LYS A 172 4.93 13.68 -17.47
C LYS A 172 4.24 12.78 -16.44
N PRO A 173 5.00 12.24 -15.47
CA PRO A 173 4.39 11.42 -14.45
C PRO A 173 3.44 12.24 -13.57
N GLU A 174 2.27 11.68 -13.32
CA GLU A 174 1.29 12.23 -12.39
C GLU A 174 1.68 11.86 -10.96
N ILE A 175 1.50 12.79 -10.04
CA ILE A 175 1.65 12.51 -8.60
C ILE A 175 0.46 11.65 -8.16
N LEU A 176 0.70 10.38 -7.87
CA LEU A 176 -0.34 9.44 -7.42
C LEU A 176 -0.91 9.84 -6.05
N PHE A 177 -0.03 10.23 -5.14
CA PHE A 177 -0.38 10.62 -3.77
C PHE A 177 0.40 11.86 -3.37
N ALA A 178 -0.30 12.96 -3.12
CA ALA A 178 0.30 14.14 -2.51
C ALA A 178 0.58 13.88 -1.02
N ARG A 179 1.69 14.42 -0.52
CA ARG A 179 1.95 14.41 0.92
C ARG A 179 0.97 15.32 1.64
N LEU A 180 0.48 14.86 2.77
CA LEU A 180 -0.40 15.63 3.64
C LEU A 180 0.41 16.25 4.79
N ASP A 181 0.15 17.53 5.09
CA ASP A 181 0.60 18.14 6.32
C ASP A 181 -0.38 17.84 7.45
N LEU A 182 0.11 17.27 8.54
CA LEU A 182 -0.71 16.87 9.67
C LEU A 182 -1.46 18.06 10.29
N LYS A 183 -0.80 19.23 10.40
CA LYS A 183 -1.42 20.41 11.00
C LYS A 183 -2.57 20.93 10.16
N GLU A 184 -2.40 20.94 8.83
CA GLU A 184 -3.45 21.34 7.90
C GLU A 184 -4.64 20.36 7.96
N VAL A 185 -4.37 19.07 8.04
CA VAL A 185 -5.44 18.06 8.18
C VAL A 185 -6.20 18.23 9.48
N LEU A 186 -5.50 18.38 10.61
CA LEU A 186 -6.13 18.56 11.92
C LEU A 186 -6.95 19.86 11.97
N ALA A 187 -6.44 20.96 11.40
CA ALA A 187 -7.18 22.22 11.33
C ALA A 187 -8.49 22.06 10.53
N LYS A 188 -8.46 21.37 9.39
CA LYS A 188 -9.67 21.07 8.60
C LYS A 188 -10.66 20.17 9.35
N VAL A 189 -10.15 19.19 10.07
CA VAL A 189 -10.99 18.29 10.90
C VAL A 189 -11.68 19.08 12.00
N GLU A 190 -10.99 19.99 12.66
CA GLU A 190 -11.57 20.83 13.71
C GLU A 190 -12.60 21.82 13.17
N GLU A 191 -12.38 22.33 11.95
CA GLU A 191 -13.36 23.16 11.25
C GLU A 191 -14.63 22.39 10.88
N LEU A 192 -14.49 21.15 10.37
CA LEU A 192 -15.62 20.31 9.96
C LEU A 192 -16.37 19.68 11.15
N HIS A 193 -15.64 19.41 12.21
CA HIS A 193 -16.14 18.81 13.45
C HIS A 193 -15.69 19.64 14.64
N PRO A 194 -16.23 20.88 14.80
CA PRO A 194 -15.90 21.67 15.97
C PRO A 194 -16.23 20.86 17.22
N LYS A 195 -15.24 20.67 18.09
CA LYS A 195 -15.49 20.03 19.39
C LYS A 195 -16.68 20.75 20.01
N LYS A 196 -17.81 20.05 20.15
CA LYS A 196 -18.86 20.52 21.05
C LYS A 196 -18.16 20.76 22.37
N ALA A 197 -18.22 22.00 22.88
CA ALA A 197 -17.73 22.29 24.22
C ALA A 197 -18.27 21.17 25.13
N GLU A 198 -17.36 20.42 25.74
CA GLU A 198 -17.75 19.44 26.75
C GLU A 198 -18.69 20.19 27.70
N PRO A 199 -19.88 19.66 27.99
CA PRO A 199 -20.72 20.28 28.98
C PRO A 199 -19.81 20.41 30.21
N VAL A 200 -19.64 21.63 30.71
CA VAL A 200 -19.00 21.86 32.01
C VAL A 200 -19.63 20.82 32.92
N GLU A 201 -18.81 19.91 33.46
CA GLU A 201 -19.29 18.97 34.45
C GLU A 201 -19.89 19.82 35.59
N GLU A 202 -21.19 20.01 35.51
CA GLU A 202 -21.94 20.33 36.71
C GLU A 202 -21.60 19.20 37.66
N LYS A 203 -20.96 19.53 38.78
CA LYS A 203 -20.72 18.61 39.86
C LYS A 203 -22.04 17.89 40.11
N LYS A 204 -22.15 16.68 39.58
CA LYS A 204 -23.26 15.80 39.96
C LYS A 204 -23.12 15.63 41.47
N GLU A 205 -24.04 16.27 42.19
CA GLU A 205 -24.34 15.82 43.52
C GLU A 205 -24.45 14.30 43.45
N GLU A 206 -23.62 13.59 44.20
CA GLU A 206 -23.74 12.16 44.34
C GLU A 206 -25.12 11.85 44.84
N ASN A 207 -26.05 11.61 43.93
CA ASN A 207 -27.26 10.90 44.25
C ASN A 207 -26.82 9.50 44.63
N VAL A 208 -26.55 9.30 45.93
CA VAL A 208 -26.42 7.98 46.52
C VAL A 208 -27.77 7.30 46.30
N ILE A 209 -27.88 6.55 45.21
CA ILE A 209 -29.01 5.65 45.03
C ILE A 209 -28.79 4.53 46.02
N ASP A 210 -29.53 4.58 47.10
CA ASP A 210 -29.59 3.48 48.07
C ASP A 210 -30.23 2.28 47.34
N ILE A 211 -29.37 1.44 46.77
CA ILE A 211 -29.78 0.22 46.09
C ILE A 211 -30.00 -0.79 47.21
N GLU A 212 -31.22 -0.93 47.68
CA GLU A 212 -31.59 -2.09 48.52
C GLU A 212 -31.11 -3.36 47.80
N ALA A 213 -30.23 -4.10 48.46
CA ALA A 213 -29.69 -5.35 47.96
C ALA A 213 -30.86 -6.29 47.64
N LYS A 214 -31.10 -6.52 46.38
CA LYS A 214 -32.09 -7.51 45.94
C LYS A 214 -31.63 -8.89 46.43
N PRO A 215 -32.56 -9.76 46.84
CA PRO A 215 -32.20 -11.11 47.29
C PRO A 215 -31.44 -11.85 46.18
N GLU A 216 -30.43 -12.61 46.55
CA GLU A 216 -29.65 -13.44 45.60
C GLU A 216 -30.62 -14.35 44.83
N ILE A 217 -30.52 -14.30 43.51
CA ILE A 217 -31.31 -15.17 42.64
C ILE A 217 -30.67 -16.55 42.65
N THR A 218 -31.43 -17.53 43.07
CA THR A 218 -30.98 -18.92 43.07
C THR A 218 -31.16 -19.58 41.71
N PHE A 219 -30.48 -20.70 41.45
CA PHE A 219 -30.63 -21.47 40.21
C PHE A 219 -32.08 -21.90 39.95
N ASP A 220 -32.84 -22.19 41.01
CA ASP A 220 -34.26 -22.54 40.91
C ASP A 220 -35.16 -21.35 40.48
N ASP A 221 -34.75 -20.12 40.75
CA ASP A 221 -35.44 -18.93 40.28
C ASP A 221 -35.23 -18.71 38.77
N PHE A 222 -34.05 -19.08 38.27
CA PHE A 222 -33.75 -19.04 36.84
C PHE A 222 -34.61 -20.05 36.04
N GLY A 223 -34.87 -21.23 36.62
CA GLY A 223 -35.75 -22.25 36.03
C GLY A 223 -37.23 -21.85 35.91
N LYS A 224 -37.66 -20.81 36.61
CA LYS A 224 -39.04 -20.30 36.55
C LYS A 224 -39.26 -19.23 35.46
N LEU A 225 -38.21 -18.78 34.80
CA LEU A 225 -38.31 -17.83 33.67
C LEU A 225 -38.91 -18.53 32.45
N GLN A 226 -40.18 -18.25 32.14
CA GLN A 226 -40.79 -18.63 30.89
C GLN A 226 -40.44 -17.60 29.84
N PHE A 227 -39.60 -17.99 28.86
CA PHE A 227 -39.41 -17.21 27.67
C PHE A 227 -40.64 -17.40 26.76
N GLN A 228 -41.44 -16.36 26.57
CA GLN A 228 -42.43 -16.32 25.50
C GLN A 228 -41.66 -16.12 24.18
N VAL A 229 -41.73 -17.12 23.30
CA VAL A 229 -41.24 -17.09 21.92
C VAL A 229 -42.27 -16.36 21.05
#